data_baf33b1091900dc5eca7193e4b004a7f
#
_entry.id   baf33b1091900dc5eca7193e4b004a7f
#
_cell.length_a   1.000
_cell.length_b   1.000
_cell.length_c   1.000
_cell.angle_alpha   90.00
_cell.angle_beta   90.00
_cell.angle_gamma   90.00
#
_symmetry.space_group_name_H-M   'P 1'
#
loop_
_entity.id
_entity.type
_entity.pdbx_description
1 polymer ?
#
loop_
_entity_poly.entity_id
_entity_poly.type
_entity_poly.pdbx_seq_one_letter_code
_entity_poly.pdbx_strand_id
1 'polypeptide(L)'
;CEISEKRSRDEPYKTKKMILLIDNDDSFVFNVEQYIRELTDEEVRCVRNDKITLDEIRRLNPSKIVLSPGPKHPQDSGICLEILKSDITAPILGICLGHQAIGLVYGAKIKRLEKPYHGKTSLIKVSHKEPLFTGLPDEFEVMRYHSLYVDELPSNLQASAVSEDGVVMALSVRDRPIFGIQFHPESYFTQYGKKIIENFINYEATPAAEVAKEPKIRPLKPFLIKLQENERLDDRDFEQICEIIASKEYEITQLAALLVLISEKSLYPQSLASLAKNILKYSQTYRDPSPMI
;
A
#
# COMPACT_ATOMS: atom_id res chain seq x y z
N CYS A 1 -48.25 -28.61 29.42
CA CYS A 1 -47.36 -28.79 28.26
C CYS A 1 -46.31 -27.69 28.28
N GLU A 2 -45.16 -28.00 28.86
CA GLU A 2 -43.98 -27.13 28.89
C GLU A 2 -43.21 -27.34 27.58
N ILE A 3 -43.10 -26.31 26.77
CA ILE A 3 -42.14 -26.27 25.65
C ILE A 3 -40.93 -25.49 26.13
N SER A 4 -39.89 -26.23 26.54
CA SER A 4 -38.60 -25.69 26.88
C SER A 4 -37.86 -25.31 25.60
N GLU A 5 -37.78 -24.04 25.33
CA GLU A 5 -36.82 -23.51 24.32
C GLU A 5 -35.39 -23.69 24.83
N LYS A 6 -34.72 -24.70 24.31
CA LYS A 6 -33.24 -24.80 24.38
C LYS A 6 -32.63 -23.76 23.46
N ARG A 7 -32.28 -22.59 24.00
CA ARG A 7 -31.31 -21.71 23.35
C ARG A 7 -29.95 -22.41 23.37
N SER A 8 -29.44 -22.72 22.21
CA SER A 8 -28.08 -23.21 22.02
C SER A 8 -27.06 -22.15 22.46
N ARG A 9 -26.26 -22.50 23.49
CA ARG A 9 -25.27 -21.62 24.14
C ARG A 9 -23.88 -21.67 23.50
N ASP A 10 -23.74 -21.88 22.22
CA ASP A 10 -22.41 -22.01 21.57
C ASP A 10 -22.33 -21.33 20.19
N GLU A 11 -22.81 -20.09 20.08
CA GLU A 11 -22.28 -19.23 19.05
C GLU A 11 -21.13 -18.40 19.68
N PRO A 12 -19.88 -18.50 19.16
CA PRO A 12 -18.81 -17.65 19.64
C PRO A 12 -19.23 -16.19 19.38
N TYR A 13 -19.16 -15.38 20.42
CA TYR A 13 -19.37 -13.93 20.36
C TYR A 13 -18.43 -13.36 19.31
N LYS A 14 -18.89 -13.24 18.06
CA LYS A 14 -18.14 -12.51 17.02
C LYS A 14 -18.04 -11.07 17.50
N THR A 15 -16.90 -10.69 18.03
CA THR A 15 -16.60 -9.29 18.32
C THR A 15 -16.91 -8.49 17.06
N LYS A 16 -17.92 -7.62 17.15
CA LYS A 16 -18.36 -6.82 16.01
C LYS A 16 -17.17 -5.96 15.55
N LYS A 17 -16.73 -6.13 14.31
CA LYS A 17 -15.65 -5.32 13.75
C LYS A 17 -16.03 -3.84 13.85
N MET A 18 -15.05 -2.96 14.04
CA MET A 18 -15.29 -1.54 14.24
C MET A 18 -14.25 -0.71 13.49
N ILE A 19 -14.72 0.29 12.77
CA ILE A 19 -13.90 1.31 12.12
C ILE A 19 -13.81 2.52 13.03
N LEU A 20 -12.59 2.96 13.35
CA LEU A 20 -12.33 4.14 14.15
C LEU A 20 -12.02 5.34 13.24
N LEU A 21 -12.83 6.39 13.33
CA LEU A 21 -12.60 7.66 12.67
C LEU A 21 -12.07 8.66 13.70
N ILE A 22 -10.85 9.16 13.49
CA ILE A 22 -10.26 10.21 14.32
C ILE A 22 -10.61 11.55 13.71
N ASP A 23 -11.37 12.34 14.45
CA ASP A 23 -11.78 13.69 14.06
C ASP A 23 -10.71 14.74 14.46
N ASN A 24 -10.14 15.39 13.46
CA ASN A 24 -9.17 16.47 13.63
C ASN A 24 -9.82 17.87 13.68
N ASP A 25 -11.03 17.95 14.21
CA ASP A 25 -11.80 19.19 14.33
C ASP A 25 -12.22 19.75 12.95
N ASP A 26 -12.63 18.83 12.07
CA ASP A 26 -13.00 19.14 10.69
C ASP A 26 -14.52 19.27 10.50
N SER A 27 -14.95 20.30 9.77
CA SER A 27 -16.37 20.55 9.50
C SER A 27 -17.02 19.48 8.62
N PHE A 28 -16.23 18.73 7.84
CA PHE A 28 -16.70 17.72 6.89
C PHE A 28 -16.52 16.27 7.39
N VAL A 29 -16.05 16.07 8.62
CA VAL A 29 -15.83 14.73 9.20
C VAL A 29 -17.09 13.87 9.16
N PHE A 30 -18.26 14.46 9.37
CA PHE A 30 -19.55 13.75 9.34
C PHE A 30 -19.90 13.23 7.93
N ASN A 31 -19.45 13.88 6.86
CA ASN A 31 -19.63 13.40 5.50
C ASN A 31 -18.77 12.15 5.26
N VAL A 32 -17.53 12.17 5.77
CA VAL A 32 -16.65 10.97 5.75
C VAL A 32 -17.29 9.84 6.55
N GLU A 33 -17.78 10.11 7.77
CA GLU A 33 -18.46 9.13 8.60
C GLU A 33 -19.69 8.53 7.90
N GLN A 34 -20.50 9.38 7.27
CA GLN A 34 -21.69 8.96 6.52
C GLN A 34 -21.30 8.01 5.38
N TYR A 35 -20.29 8.35 4.57
CA TYR A 35 -19.84 7.46 3.49
C TYR A 35 -19.37 6.11 4.02
N ILE A 36 -18.63 6.10 5.13
CA ILE A 36 -18.19 4.84 5.75
C ILE A 36 -19.41 4.01 6.19
N ARG A 37 -20.39 4.62 6.89
CA ARG A 37 -21.61 3.94 7.36
C ARG A 37 -22.47 3.39 6.23
N GLU A 38 -22.50 4.04 5.07
CA GLU A 38 -23.23 3.58 3.89
C GLU A 38 -22.56 2.40 3.18
N LEU A 39 -21.27 2.16 3.45
CA LEU A 39 -20.44 1.16 2.76
C LEU A 39 -20.15 -0.08 3.60
N THR A 40 -20.52 -0.11 4.88
CA THR A 40 -20.24 -1.25 5.76
C THR A 40 -21.29 -1.42 6.86
N ASP A 41 -21.49 -2.67 7.29
CA ASP A 41 -22.28 -3.01 8.48
C ASP A 41 -21.44 -2.99 9.78
N GLU A 42 -20.14 -2.66 9.71
CA GLU A 42 -19.29 -2.53 10.88
C GLU A 42 -19.72 -1.31 11.73
N GLU A 43 -19.45 -1.37 13.03
CA GLU A 43 -19.62 -0.20 13.88
C GLU A 43 -18.66 0.91 13.43
N VAL A 44 -19.16 2.13 13.26
CA VAL A 44 -18.33 3.30 12.99
C VAL A 44 -18.33 4.19 14.21
N ARG A 45 -17.14 4.42 14.77
CA ARG A 45 -16.95 5.26 15.95
C ARG A 45 -16.10 6.47 15.60
N CYS A 46 -16.71 7.65 15.62
CA CYS A 46 -16.02 8.92 15.44
C CYS A 46 -15.61 9.49 16.81
N VAL A 47 -14.32 9.83 16.96
CA VAL A 47 -13.77 10.36 18.22
C VAL A 47 -12.79 11.48 17.90
N ARG A 48 -12.89 12.61 18.61
CA ARG A 48 -11.93 13.72 18.47
C ARG A 48 -10.51 13.29 18.85
N ASN A 49 -9.54 13.85 18.14
CA ASN A 49 -8.11 13.54 18.30
C ASN A 49 -7.54 13.89 19.69
N ASP A 50 -8.26 14.69 20.50
CA ASP A 50 -7.90 15.06 21.87
C ASP A 50 -8.70 14.29 22.95
N LYS A 51 -9.57 13.35 22.55
CA LYS A 51 -10.51 12.62 23.44
C LYS A 51 -10.31 11.11 23.47
N ILE A 52 -9.21 10.61 22.94
CA ILE A 52 -8.87 9.20 22.95
C ILE A 52 -7.35 9.05 23.13
N THR A 53 -6.97 8.01 23.83
CA THR A 53 -5.55 7.65 24.05
C THR A 53 -5.15 6.43 23.21
N LEU A 54 -3.86 6.25 22.99
CA LEU A 54 -3.35 5.10 22.25
C LEU A 54 -3.71 3.77 22.89
N ASP A 55 -3.72 3.71 24.24
CA ASP A 55 -4.11 2.50 24.98
C ASP A 55 -5.60 2.17 24.85
N GLU A 56 -6.45 3.19 24.73
CA GLU A 56 -7.87 2.97 24.43
C GLU A 56 -8.06 2.45 23.02
N ILE A 57 -7.31 2.98 22.03
CA ILE A 57 -7.34 2.48 20.65
C ILE A 57 -6.89 1.02 20.60
N ARG A 58 -5.83 0.66 21.32
CA ARG A 58 -5.37 -0.74 21.40
C ARG A 58 -6.45 -1.66 21.99
N ARG A 59 -7.14 -1.23 23.06
CA ARG A 59 -8.25 -2.01 23.66
C ARG A 59 -9.45 -2.12 22.74
N LEU A 60 -9.77 -1.08 21.99
CA LEU A 60 -10.84 -1.09 20.99
C LEU A 60 -10.54 -2.04 19.84
N ASN A 61 -9.28 -2.24 19.53
CA ASN A 61 -8.79 -3.11 18.44
C ASN A 61 -9.57 -2.91 17.12
N PRO A 62 -9.57 -1.68 16.57
CA PRO A 62 -10.35 -1.37 15.39
C PRO A 62 -9.89 -2.20 14.17
N SER A 63 -10.84 -2.59 13.33
CA SER A 63 -10.56 -3.26 12.05
C SER A 63 -9.84 -2.34 11.08
N LYS A 64 -10.13 -1.04 11.15
CA LYS A 64 -9.53 0.03 10.34
C LYS A 64 -9.53 1.35 11.09
N ILE A 65 -8.64 2.25 10.72
CA ILE A 65 -8.56 3.61 11.26
C ILE A 65 -8.61 4.61 10.11
N VAL A 66 -9.42 5.66 10.24
CA VAL A 66 -9.44 6.79 9.32
C VAL A 66 -9.02 8.04 10.08
N LEU A 67 -8.02 8.76 9.57
CA LEU A 67 -7.57 10.05 10.10
C LEU A 67 -8.20 11.14 9.23
N SER A 68 -9.10 11.95 9.80
CA SER A 68 -9.89 12.93 9.07
C SER A 68 -9.06 14.10 8.52
N PRO A 69 -9.64 14.91 7.63
CA PRO A 69 -9.15 16.26 7.36
C PRO A 69 -9.09 17.09 8.65
N GLY A 70 -8.54 18.29 8.55
CA GLY A 70 -8.51 19.23 9.66
C GLY A 70 -7.80 20.55 9.31
N PRO A 71 -8.02 21.62 10.08
CA PRO A 71 -7.55 22.98 9.75
C PRO A 71 -6.12 23.26 10.17
N LYS A 72 -5.49 22.40 10.98
CA LYS A 72 -4.20 22.67 11.63
C LYS A 72 -3.01 22.22 10.79
N HIS A 73 -1.81 22.46 11.31
CA HIS A 73 -0.59 21.83 10.80
C HIS A 73 -0.56 20.36 11.21
N PRO A 74 -0.03 19.43 10.38
CA PRO A 74 0.03 18.01 10.73
C PRO A 74 0.80 17.71 12.02
N GLN A 75 1.72 18.57 12.45
CA GLN A 75 2.38 18.47 13.77
C GLN A 75 1.40 18.61 14.95
N ASP A 76 0.27 19.27 14.73
CA ASP A 76 -0.75 19.52 15.75
C ASP A 76 -1.93 18.54 15.68
N SER A 77 -1.79 17.44 14.93
CA SER A 77 -2.84 16.42 14.77
C SER A 77 -2.98 15.45 15.97
N GLY A 78 -2.29 15.74 17.07
CA GLY A 78 -2.46 15.03 18.34
C GLY A 78 -2.24 13.53 18.22
N ILE A 79 -3.24 12.72 18.65
CA ILE A 79 -3.16 11.26 18.67
C ILE A 79 -2.84 10.64 17.31
N CYS A 80 -3.12 11.33 16.19
CA CYS A 80 -2.81 10.82 14.85
C CYS A 80 -1.32 10.49 14.69
N LEU A 81 -0.43 11.34 15.24
CA LEU A 81 1.01 11.10 15.18
C LEU A 81 1.44 9.90 16.03
N GLU A 82 0.78 9.70 17.17
CA GLU A 82 1.06 8.54 18.05
C GLU A 82 0.59 7.23 17.39
N ILE A 83 -0.59 7.22 16.77
CA ILE A 83 -1.12 6.08 16.02
C ILE A 83 -0.15 5.68 14.92
N LEU A 84 0.31 6.64 14.13
CA LEU A 84 1.21 6.40 12.99
C LEU A 84 2.59 5.87 13.41
N LYS A 85 3.09 6.28 14.60
CA LYS A 85 4.36 5.81 15.18
C LYS A 85 4.22 4.51 15.95
N SER A 86 3.00 4.07 16.24
CA SER A 86 2.74 2.89 17.08
C SER A 86 2.87 1.58 16.31
N ASP A 87 2.73 0.50 17.06
CA ASP A 87 2.68 -0.89 16.58
C ASP A 87 1.28 -1.35 16.12
N ILE A 88 0.33 -0.45 16.03
CA ILE A 88 -1.02 -0.76 15.53
C ILE A 88 -0.92 -1.26 14.09
N THR A 89 -1.47 -2.44 13.84
CA THR A 89 -1.41 -3.14 12.53
C THR A 89 -2.67 -2.93 11.68
N ALA A 90 -3.72 -2.34 12.26
CA ALA A 90 -4.94 -2.02 11.51
C ALA A 90 -4.62 -1.13 10.29
N PRO A 91 -5.24 -1.36 9.12
CA PRO A 91 -5.13 -0.47 7.98
C PRO A 91 -5.53 0.96 8.33
N ILE A 92 -4.76 1.95 7.83
CA ILE A 92 -4.98 3.37 8.11
C ILE A 92 -5.17 4.13 6.80
N LEU A 93 -6.21 4.96 6.74
CA LEU A 93 -6.42 5.96 5.69
C LEU A 93 -6.30 7.36 6.29
N GLY A 94 -5.36 8.16 5.80
CA GLY A 94 -5.26 9.59 6.12
C GLY A 94 -5.86 10.45 5.01
N ILE A 95 -6.76 11.39 5.36
CA ILE A 95 -7.40 12.31 4.43
C ILE A 95 -6.91 13.74 4.72
N CYS A 96 -6.42 14.44 3.74
CA CYS A 96 -5.93 15.82 3.79
C CYS A 96 -4.91 16.04 4.92
N LEU A 97 -5.30 16.50 6.10
CA LEU A 97 -4.43 16.61 7.27
C LEU A 97 -3.87 15.24 7.69
N GLY A 98 -4.69 14.17 7.66
CA GLY A 98 -4.26 12.81 7.94
C GLY A 98 -3.19 12.32 6.95
N HIS A 99 -3.31 12.63 5.67
CA HIS A 99 -2.28 12.37 4.65
C HIS A 99 -0.96 13.10 4.96
N GLN A 100 -1.06 14.38 5.34
CA GLN A 100 0.12 15.18 5.70
C GLN A 100 0.79 14.65 6.99
N ALA A 101 0.00 14.18 7.96
CA ALA A 101 0.53 13.53 9.17
C ALA A 101 1.30 12.23 8.83
N ILE A 102 0.81 11.44 7.88
CA ILE A 102 1.52 10.27 7.36
C ILE A 102 2.86 10.72 6.74
N GLY A 103 2.83 11.67 5.81
CA GLY A 103 4.05 12.19 5.18
C GLY A 103 5.08 12.64 6.23
N LEU A 104 4.64 13.44 7.21
CA LEU A 104 5.48 13.95 8.28
C LEU A 104 6.13 12.84 9.13
N VAL A 105 5.34 11.87 9.59
CA VAL A 105 5.83 10.78 10.46
C VAL A 105 6.82 9.89 9.74
N TYR A 106 6.62 9.67 8.45
CA TYR A 106 7.48 8.82 7.63
C TYR A 106 8.64 9.58 6.96
N GLY A 107 8.87 10.85 7.32
CA GLY A 107 10.07 11.60 6.99
C GLY A 107 9.99 12.46 5.72
N ALA A 108 8.83 12.62 5.12
CA ALA A 108 8.62 13.57 4.04
C ALA A 108 8.59 15.02 4.56
N LYS A 109 8.83 15.98 3.69
CA LYS A 109 8.72 17.39 4.04
C LYS A 109 7.29 17.90 3.83
N ILE A 110 6.84 18.76 4.76
CA ILE A 110 5.59 19.50 4.62
C ILE A 110 5.92 20.90 4.11
N LYS A 111 5.45 21.19 2.91
CA LYS A 111 5.66 22.50 2.27
C LYS A 111 4.35 23.26 2.14
N ARG A 112 4.45 24.57 1.89
CA ARG A 112 3.31 25.44 1.66
C ARG A 112 3.22 25.79 0.17
N LEU A 113 2.02 25.70 -0.38
CA LEU A 113 1.70 26.18 -1.73
C LEU A 113 1.81 27.70 -1.81
N GLU A 114 2.29 28.22 -2.93
CA GLU A 114 2.27 29.67 -3.18
C GLU A 114 0.84 30.24 -3.20
N LYS A 115 -0.09 29.47 -3.79
CA LYS A 115 -1.52 29.80 -3.80
C LYS A 115 -2.30 28.62 -3.22
N PRO A 116 -3.01 28.83 -2.09
CA PRO A 116 -3.79 27.77 -1.50
C PRO A 116 -4.97 27.36 -2.40
N TYR A 117 -5.28 26.08 -2.38
CA TYR A 117 -6.53 25.59 -2.97
C TYR A 117 -7.64 25.70 -1.93
N HIS A 118 -8.75 26.29 -2.35
CA HIS A 118 -9.93 26.42 -1.51
C HIS A 118 -11.19 26.22 -2.37
N GLY A 119 -11.70 24.98 -2.35
CA GLY A 119 -12.89 24.64 -3.14
C GLY A 119 -12.63 24.64 -4.66
N LYS A 120 -11.47 24.12 -5.09
CA LYS A 120 -11.13 23.98 -6.51
C LYS A 120 -10.83 22.55 -6.86
N THR A 121 -11.29 22.09 -8.02
CA THR A 121 -10.92 20.79 -8.57
C THR A 121 -9.53 20.84 -9.21
N SER A 122 -8.88 19.70 -9.26
CA SER A 122 -7.66 19.45 -10.03
C SER A 122 -7.73 18.06 -10.62
N LEU A 123 -7.19 17.90 -11.82
CA LEU A 123 -6.98 16.60 -12.42
C LEU A 123 -5.80 15.93 -11.69
N ILE A 124 -5.98 14.67 -11.32
CA ILE A 124 -4.90 13.83 -10.79
C ILE A 124 -4.59 12.71 -11.74
N LYS A 125 -3.32 12.32 -11.78
CA LYS A 125 -2.84 11.16 -12.51
C LYS A 125 -2.41 10.09 -11.52
N VAL A 126 -3.07 8.91 -11.61
CA VAL A 126 -2.80 7.74 -10.78
C VAL A 126 -1.72 6.90 -11.42
N SER A 127 -0.64 6.67 -10.69
CA SER A 127 0.48 5.81 -11.12
C SER A 127 0.46 4.43 -10.46
N HIS A 128 -0.14 4.31 -9.26
CA HIS A 128 -0.30 3.05 -8.52
C HIS A 128 -1.75 2.93 -8.04
N LYS A 129 -2.46 1.94 -8.57
CA LYS A 129 -3.90 1.78 -8.33
C LYS A 129 -4.24 1.09 -7.01
N GLU A 130 -3.41 0.18 -6.57
CA GLU A 130 -3.69 -0.64 -5.38
C GLU A 130 -3.35 0.08 -4.07
N PRO A 131 -4.19 -0.09 -3.05
CA PRO A 131 -5.55 -0.63 -3.12
C PRO A 131 -6.61 0.42 -3.46
N LEU A 132 -6.35 1.71 -3.21
CA LEU A 132 -7.37 2.76 -3.17
C LEU A 132 -8.01 3.04 -4.55
N PHE A 133 -7.24 2.92 -5.63
CA PHE A 133 -7.66 3.28 -6.98
C PHE A 133 -7.99 2.07 -7.86
N THR A 134 -8.14 0.89 -7.25
CA THR A 134 -8.53 -0.33 -7.97
C THR A 134 -9.87 -0.13 -8.69
N GLY A 135 -9.89 -0.45 -9.99
CA GLY A 135 -11.08 -0.30 -10.83
C GLY A 135 -11.40 1.14 -11.26
N LEU A 136 -10.53 2.12 -10.96
CA LEU A 136 -10.72 3.52 -11.37
C LEU A 136 -9.89 3.87 -12.61
N PRO A 137 -10.26 4.95 -13.35
CA PRO A 137 -9.45 5.51 -14.43
C PRO A 137 -8.06 5.93 -13.94
N ASP A 138 -7.14 6.14 -14.89
CA ASP A 138 -5.80 6.64 -14.58
C ASP A 138 -5.79 8.14 -14.27
N GLU A 139 -6.81 8.86 -14.73
CA GLU A 139 -6.95 10.31 -14.52
C GLU A 139 -8.39 10.65 -14.17
N PHE A 140 -8.59 11.51 -13.17
CA PHE A 140 -9.91 12.04 -12.77
C PHE A 140 -9.79 13.29 -11.91
N GLU A 141 -10.88 14.04 -11.79
CA GLU A 141 -10.92 15.29 -11.01
C GLU A 141 -11.23 15.04 -9.53
N VAL A 142 -10.53 15.78 -8.67
CA VAL A 142 -10.67 15.73 -7.21
C VAL A 142 -10.75 17.13 -6.61
N MET A 143 -11.50 17.28 -5.52
CA MET A 143 -11.65 18.54 -4.79
C MET A 143 -10.52 18.77 -3.79
N ARG A 144 -9.98 19.99 -3.77
CA ARG A 144 -8.87 20.39 -2.90
C ARG A 144 -9.25 21.57 -1.99
N TYR A 145 -8.86 21.45 -0.70
CA TYR A 145 -9.02 22.48 0.33
C TYR A 145 -7.76 22.59 1.18
N HIS A 146 -6.57 22.77 0.59
CA HIS A 146 -5.33 22.76 1.35
C HIS A 146 -4.34 23.84 0.91
N SER A 147 -3.54 24.29 1.87
CA SER A 147 -2.39 25.17 1.65
C SER A 147 -1.05 24.47 1.89
N LEU A 148 -1.07 23.36 2.61
CA LEU A 148 0.10 22.52 2.88
C LEU A 148 0.04 21.25 2.02
N TYR A 149 1.20 20.72 1.69
CA TYR A 149 1.32 19.48 0.93
C TYR A 149 2.57 18.70 1.30
N VAL A 150 2.57 17.41 0.99
CA VAL A 150 3.70 16.50 1.20
C VAL A 150 4.63 16.59 0.01
N ASP A 151 5.92 16.77 0.27
CA ASP A 151 6.98 16.83 -0.72
C ASP A 151 8.23 16.04 -0.27
N GLU A 152 9.18 15.82 -1.17
CA GLU A 152 10.44 15.11 -0.90
C GLU A 152 10.21 13.78 -0.19
N LEU A 153 9.47 12.87 -0.86
CA LEU A 153 9.16 11.55 -0.28
C LEU A 153 10.43 10.69 -0.13
N PRO A 154 10.72 10.18 1.07
CA PRO A 154 11.77 9.19 1.27
C PRO A 154 11.37 7.82 0.70
N SER A 155 12.33 6.90 0.60
CA SER A 155 12.16 5.60 -0.06
C SER A 155 11.10 4.68 0.56
N ASN A 156 10.74 4.88 1.83
CA ASN A 156 9.68 4.14 2.53
C ASN A 156 8.26 4.63 2.20
N LEU A 157 8.15 5.75 1.47
CA LEU A 157 6.90 6.27 0.94
C LEU A 157 6.85 6.12 -0.58
N GLN A 158 5.66 5.85 -1.10
CA GLN A 158 5.40 5.75 -2.52
C GLN A 158 4.26 6.70 -2.91
N ALA A 159 4.51 7.60 -3.86
CA ALA A 159 3.43 8.39 -4.46
C ALA A 159 2.56 7.47 -5.32
N SER A 160 1.25 7.51 -5.10
CA SER A 160 0.26 6.73 -5.86
C SER A 160 -0.51 7.60 -6.86
N ALA A 161 -0.62 8.90 -6.60
CA ALA A 161 -1.21 9.87 -7.52
C ALA A 161 -0.56 11.25 -7.36
N VAL A 162 -0.49 12.01 -8.46
CA VAL A 162 0.00 13.38 -8.49
C VAL A 162 -0.97 14.27 -9.27
N SER A 163 -1.05 15.55 -8.92
CA SER A 163 -1.81 16.54 -9.66
C SER A 163 -0.96 17.22 -10.75
N GLU A 164 -1.60 17.97 -11.66
CA GLU A 164 -0.94 18.69 -12.77
C GLU A 164 0.14 19.67 -12.27
N ASP A 165 -0.02 20.24 -11.08
CA ASP A 165 0.95 21.12 -10.43
C ASP A 165 2.05 20.35 -9.66
N GLY A 166 2.13 19.02 -9.84
CA GLY A 166 3.18 18.17 -9.27
C GLY A 166 3.02 17.84 -7.79
N VAL A 167 1.88 18.19 -7.18
CA VAL A 167 1.62 17.86 -5.77
C VAL A 167 1.29 16.39 -5.62
N VAL A 168 1.86 15.74 -4.61
CA VAL A 168 1.51 14.36 -4.25
C VAL A 168 0.09 14.32 -3.69
N MET A 169 -0.82 13.74 -4.45
CA MET A 169 -2.24 13.67 -4.14
C MET A 169 -2.66 12.36 -3.48
N ALA A 170 -1.83 11.33 -3.59
CA ALA A 170 -1.96 10.10 -2.81
C ALA A 170 -0.59 9.46 -2.58
N LEU A 171 -0.45 8.81 -1.43
CA LEU A 171 0.74 8.06 -1.05
C LEU A 171 0.39 6.80 -0.28
N SER A 172 1.33 5.86 -0.24
CA SER A 172 1.29 4.68 0.63
C SER A 172 2.62 4.48 1.34
N VAL A 173 2.56 3.85 2.51
CA VAL A 173 3.74 3.37 3.24
C VAL A 173 4.05 1.95 2.78
N ARG A 174 5.32 1.67 2.39
CA ARG A 174 5.67 0.38 1.75
C ARG A 174 5.47 -0.83 2.65
N ASP A 175 5.84 -0.70 3.92
CA ASP A 175 5.88 -1.85 4.84
C ASP A 175 4.68 -1.93 5.79
N ARG A 176 3.70 -1.04 5.62
CA ARG A 176 2.50 -0.98 6.47
C ARG A 176 1.26 -0.67 5.63
N PRO A 177 0.09 -1.17 5.99
CA PRO A 177 -1.15 -0.89 5.29
C PRO A 177 -1.66 0.53 5.63
N ILE A 178 -0.84 1.55 5.30
CA ILE A 178 -1.12 2.95 5.57
C ILE A 178 -1.14 3.71 4.26
N PHE A 179 -2.26 4.38 4.02
CA PHE A 179 -2.56 5.09 2.79
C PHE A 179 -2.96 6.52 3.11
N GLY A 180 -2.61 7.46 2.24
CA GLY A 180 -2.97 8.85 2.39
C GLY A 180 -3.47 9.46 1.09
N ILE A 181 -4.52 10.29 1.16
CA ILE A 181 -5.02 11.10 0.05
C ILE A 181 -5.08 12.57 0.48
N GLN A 182 -4.54 13.46 -0.34
CA GLN A 182 -4.50 14.90 -0.06
C GLN A 182 -5.83 15.59 -0.34
N PHE A 183 -6.63 15.04 -1.24
CA PHE A 183 -7.94 15.57 -1.62
C PHE A 183 -9.06 15.07 -0.71
N HIS A 184 -10.26 15.63 -0.89
CA HIS A 184 -11.45 15.35 -0.10
C HIS A 184 -12.38 14.36 -0.83
N PRO A 185 -12.36 13.06 -0.50
CA PRO A 185 -13.20 12.07 -1.16
C PRO A 185 -14.69 12.24 -0.84
N GLU A 186 -15.02 12.86 0.29
CA GLU A 186 -16.38 13.15 0.74
C GLU A 186 -17.04 14.33 -0.01
N SER A 187 -16.25 15.08 -0.80
CA SER A 187 -16.76 16.19 -1.58
C SER A 187 -17.54 15.70 -2.79
N TYR A 188 -18.70 16.30 -3.05
CA TYR A 188 -19.51 16.04 -4.24
C TYR A 188 -18.75 16.21 -5.56
N PHE A 189 -17.76 17.12 -5.59
CA PHE A 189 -16.96 17.41 -6.78
C PHE A 189 -15.75 16.48 -6.94
N THR A 190 -15.52 15.56 -6.02
CA THR A 190 -14.51 14.52 -6.19
C THR A 190 -15.11 13.34 -6.95
N GLN A 191 -14.62 13.11 -8.17
CA GLN A 191 -14.99 11.92 -8.93
C GLN A 191 -14.51 10.67 -8.18
N TYR A 192 -15.35 9.66 -8.13
CA TYR A 192 -15.07 8.36 -7.51
C TYR A 192 -14.73 8.40 -6.00
N GLY A 193 -14.99 9.50 -5.29
CA GLY A 193 -14.62 9.64 -3.88
C GLY A 193 -15.18 8.50 -3.00
N LYS A 194 -16.47 8.17 -3.18
CA LYS A 194 -17.11 7.05 -2.45
C LYS A 194 -16.47 5.71 -2.79
N LYS A 195 -16.08 5.49 -4.06
CA LYS A 195 -15.41 4.26 -4.49
C LYS A 195 -14.01 4.10 -3.88
N ILE A 196 -13.28 5.19 -3.69
CA ILE A 196 -11.98 5.20 -3.03
C ILE A 196 -12.13 4.78 -1.56
N ILE A 197 -13.14 5.31 -0.85
CA ILE A 197 -13.44 4.90 0.53
C ILE A 197 -13.88 3.43 0.57
N GLU A 198 -14.73 2.98 -0.36
CA GLU A 198 -15.15 1.59 -0.48
C GLU A 198 -13.96 0.64 -0.68
N ASN A 199 -13.04 1.00 -1.55
CA ASN A 199 -11.82 0.22 -1.79
C ASN A 199 -10.97 0.10 -0.51
N PHE A 200 -10.87 1.17 0.28
CA PHE A 200 -10.19 1.11 1.58
C PHE A 200 -10.94 0.25 2.59
N ILE A 201 -12.27 0.37 2.68
CA ILE A 201 -13.09 -0.43 3.61
C ILE A 201 -13.00 -1.92 3.28
N ASN A 202 -12.98 -2.26 1.99
CA ASN A 202 -12.88 -3.65 1.52
C ASN A 202 -11.43 -4.16 1.48
N TYR A 203 -10.44 -3.30 1.76
CA TYR A 203 -9.06 -3.73 1.82
C TYR A 203 -8.84 -4.65 3.03
N GLU A 204 -8.40 -5.86 2.76
CA GLU A 204 -7.93 -6.80 3.78
C GLU A 204 -6.40 -6.76 3.78
N ALA A 205 -5.83 -6.35 4.91
CA ALA A 205 -4.40 -6.43 5.07
C ALA A 205 -3.99 -7.90 5.01
N THR A 206 -3.19 -8.26 4.03
CA THR A 206 -2.51 -9.56 4.06
C THR A 206 -1.73 -9.63 5.37
N PRO A 207 -1.86 -10.70 6.18
CA PRO A 207 -1.12 -10.80 7.42
C PRO A 207 0.37 -10.49 7.18
N ALA A 208 1.01 -9.76 8.09
CA ALA A 208 2.39 -9.31 7.93
C ALA A 208 3.41 -10.46 7.68
N ALA A 209 2.99 -11.71 7.87
CA ALA A 209 3.73 -12.91 7.47
C ALA A 209 3.72 -13.20 5.95
N GLU A 210 2.79 -12.57 5.20
CA GLU A 210 2.66 -12.67 3.74
C GLU A 210 2.86 -11.34 3.01
N VAL A 211 3.07 -10.23 3.72
CA VAL A 211 3.71 -9.06 3.08
C VAL A 211 5.05 -9.58 2.59
N ALA A 212 5.12 -9.84 1.30
CA ALA A 212 6.31 -10.33 0.65
C ALA A 212 7.48 -9.51 1.21
N LYS A 213 8.40 -10.19 1.94
CA LYS A 213 9.75 -9.66 2.13
C LYS A 213 10.09 -9.05 0.79
N GLU A 214 10.49 -7.76 0.76
CA GLU A 214 11.00 -7.18 -0.50
C GLU A 214 11.73 -8.30 -1.20
N PRO A 215 11.36 -8.65 -2.44
CA PRO A 215 12.01 -9.79 -3.08
C PRO A 215 13.49 -9.51 -2.88
N LYS A 216 14.20 -10.41 -2.17
CA LYS A 216 15.63 -10.25 -1.97
C LYS A 216 16.20 -10.29 -3.37
N ILE A 217 16.29 -9.10 -4.00
CA ILE A 217 16.85 -8.99 -5.35
C ILE A 217 18.26 -9.49 -5.24
N ARG A 218 18.45 -10.73 -5.63
CA ARG A 218 19.79 -11.32 -5.73
C ARG A 218 20.44 -10.71 -6.95
N PRO A 219 21.56 -10.00 -6.83
CA PRO A 219 22.16 -9.33 -7.96
C PRO A 219 22.66 -10.35 -8.98
N LEU A 220 22.19 -10.28 -10.21
CA LEU A 220 22.79 -10.97 -11.37
C LEU A 220 24.07 -10.27 -11.85
N LYS A 221 24.37 -9.12 -11.30
CA LYS A 221 25.54 -8.29 -11.63
C LYS A 221 26.89 -9.05 -11.58
N PRO A 222 27.18 -9.93 -10.63
CA PRO A 222 28.46 -10.68 -10.62
C PRO A 222 28.66 -11.52 -11.90
N PHE A 223 27.61 -12.15 -12.41
CA PHE A 223 27.67 -12.96 -13.63
C PHE A 223 27.77 -12.09 -14.88
N LEU A 224 27.17 -10.90 -14.88
CA LEU A 224 27.32 -9.92 -15.95
C LEU A 224 28.77 -9.43 -16.06
N ILE A 225 29.40 -9.13 -14.92
CA ILE A 225 30.82 -8.72 -14.87
C ILE A 225 31.73 -9.82 -15.44
N LYS A 226 31.59 -11.07 -14.97
CA LYS A 226 32.36 -12.20 -15.52
C LYS A 226 32.25 -12.28 -17.04
N LEU A 227 31.04 -12.20 -17.59
CA LEU A 227 30.83 -12.25 -19.04
C LEU A 227 31.40 -11.04 -19.78
N GLN A 228 31.35 -9.84 -19.20
CA GLN A 228 31.95 -8.63 -19.77
C GLN A 228 33.48 -8.73 -19.83
N GLU A 229 34.11 -9.32 -18.82
CA GLU A 229 35.54 -9.57 -18.73
C GLU A 229 35.99 -10.78 -19.56
N ASN A 230 35.11 -11.38 -20.35
CA ASN A 230 35.33 -12.59 -21.15
C ASN A 230 35.67 -13.83 -20.33
N GLU A 231 35.30 -13.83 -19.05
CA GLU A 231 35.35 -15.03 -18.23
C GLU A 231 34.20 -15.99 -18.58
N ARG A 232 34.43 -17.28 -18.37
CA ARG A 232 33.40 -18.30 -18.61
C ARG A 232 32.60 -18.52 -17.34
N LEU A 233 31.27 -18.68 -17.50
CA LEU A 233 30.41 -19.15 -16.42
C LEU A 233 30.63 -20.68 -16.26
N ASP A 234 30.84 -21.12 -15.04
CA ASP A 234 30.96 -22.52 -14.67
C ASP A 234 29.61 -23.14 -14.26
N ASP A 235 29.60 -24.43 -13.91
CA ASP A 235 28.39 -25.16 -13.51
C ASP A 235 27.72 -24.53 -12.25
N ARG A 236 28.51 -24.00 -11.33
CA ARG A 236 28.01 -23.36 -10.11
C ARG A 236 27.36 -22.00 -10.41
N ASP A 237 27.97 -21.25 -11.33
CA ASP A 237 27.38 -19.97 -11.80
C ASP A 237 26.00 -20.22 -12.42
N PHE A 238 25.86 -21.24 -13.29
CA PHE A 238 24.57 -21.59 -13.90
C PHE A 238 23.56 -22.11 -12.87
N GLU A 239 23.98 -22.88 -11.88
CA GLU A 239 23.10 -23.33 -10.80
C GLU A 239 22.55 -22.13 -10.01
N GLN A 240 23.40 -21.16 -9.63
CA GLN A 240 22.99 -19.96 -8.92
C GLN A 240 22.07 -19.06 -9.76
N ILE A 241 22.37 -18.87 -11.05
CA ILE A 241 21.50 -18.12 -11.97
C ILE A 241 20.12 -18.77 -12.04
N CYS A 242 20.04 -20.08 -12.23
CA CYS A 242 18.76 -20.80 -12.29
C CYS A 242 17.99 -20.74 -10.98
N GLU A 243 18.67 -20.78 -9.83
CA GLU A 243 18.06 -20.62 -8.52
C GLU A 243 17.47 -19.20 -8.35
N ILE A 244 18.21 -18.16 -8.75
CA ILE A 244 17.75 -16.77 -8.71
C ILE A 244 16.53 -16.59 -9.63
N ILE A 245 16.54 -17.16 -10.83
CA ILE A 245 15.41 -17.09 -11.76
C ILE A 245 14.17 -17.83 -11.18
N ALA A 246 14.38 -19.02 -10.60
CA ALA A 246 13.30 -19.82 -10.03
C ALA A 246 12.65 -19.14 -8.80
N SER A 247 13.45 -18.42 -7.99
CA SER A 247 12.94 -17.67 -6.84
C SER A 247 12.21 -16.37 -7.22
N LYS A 248 12.31 -15.92 -8.47
CA LYS A 248 11.82 -14.62 -8.98
C LYS A 248 12.42 -13.40 -8.23
N GLU A 249 13.59 -13.56 -7.63
CA GLU A 249 14.31 -12.55 -6.85
C GLU A 249 15.35 -11.80 -7.70
N TYR A 250 14.98 -11.29 -8.88
CA TYR A 250 15.89 -10.62 -9.80
C TYR A 250 15.28 -9.36 -10.44
N GLU A 251 16.14 -8.43 -10.86
CA GLU A 251 15.73 -7.32 -11.71
C GLU A 251 15.64 -7.78 -13.18
N ILE A 252 14.50 -7.49 -13.82
CA ILE A 252 14.24 -7.92 -15.20
C ILE A 252 15.26 -7.36 -16.20
N THR A 253 15.79 -6.16 -15.96
CA THR A 253 16.83 -5.53 -16.75
C THR A 253 18.17 -6.27 -16.68
N GLN A 254 18.55 -6.75 -15.49
CA GLN A 254 19.76 -7.57 -15.30
C GLN A 254 19.61 -8.95 -15.92
N LEU A 255 18.43 -9.56 -15.83
CA LEU A 255 18.16 -10.85 -16.49
C LEU A 255 18.24 -10.71 -18.01
N ALA A 256 17.61 -9.68 -18.60
CA ALA A 256 17.65 -9.45 -20.03
C ALA A 256 19.09 -9.28 -20.52
N ALA A 257 19.89 -8.44 -19.84
CA ALA A 257 21.31 -8.24 -20.16
C ALA A 257 22.12 -9.55 -20.04
N LEU A 258 21.85 -10.36 -19.00
CA LEU A 258 22.52 -11.64 -18.79
C LEU A 258 22.22 -12.63 -19.93
N LEU A 259 20.95 -12.75 -20.34
CA LEU A 259 20.55 -13.65 -21.41
C LEU A 259 21.18 -13.26 -22.75
N VAL A 260 21.28 -11.96 -23.05
CA VAL A 260 21.98 -11.46 -24.26
C VAL A 260 23.46 -11.83 -24.22
N LEU A 261 24.15 -11.57 -23.12
CA LEU A 261 25.59 -11.88 -22.99
C LEU A 261 25.86 -13.38 -23.01
N ILE A 262 24.98 -14.20 -22.41
CA ILE A 262 25.09 -15.67 -22.50
C ILE A 262 24.92 -16.12 -23.96
N SER A 263 23.96 -15.56 -24.69
CA SER A 263 23.73 -15.94 -26.10
C SER A 263 24.91 -15.56 -27.01
N GLU A 264 25.55 -14.42 -26.74
CA GLU A 264 26.68 -13.96 -27.55
C GLU A 264 28.00 -14.65 -27.22
N LYS A 265 28.26 -14.94 -25.94
CA LYS A 265 29.59 -15.37 -25.47
C LYS A 265 29.67 -16.83 -25.00
N SER A 266 28.54 -17.49 -24.74
CA SER A 266 28.51 -18.83 -24.10
C SER A 266 28.09 -19.97 -25.01
N LEU A 267 28.27 -19.86 -26.31
CA LEU A 267 27.96 -20.94 -27.27
C LEU A 267 28.92 -22.12 -27.20
N TYR A 268 29.38 -22.48 -26.00
CA TYR A 268 30.14 -23.72 -25.82
C TYR A 268 29.18 -24.85 -25.45
N PRO A 269 29.32 -26.05 -26.05
CA PRO A 269 28.44 -27.20 -25.78
C PRO A 269 28.30 -27.54 -24.29
N GLN A 270 29.37 -27.38 -23.52
CA GLN A 270 29.38 -27.60 -22.07
C GLN A 270 28.52 -26.64 -21.29
N SER A 271 28.56 -25.35 -21.61
CA SER A 271 27.73 -24.30 -20.97
C SER A 271 26.25 -24.51 -21.26
N LEU A 272 25.89 -24.90 -22.49
CA LEU A 272 24.51 -25.20 -22.87
C LEU A 272 24.01 -26.50 -22.15
N ALA A 273 24.85 -27.47 -22.00
CA ALA A 273 24.51 -28.70 -21.25
C ALA A 273 24.28 -28.42 -19.77
N SER A 274 25.11 -27.58 -19.15
CA SER A 274 24.96 -27.16 -17.77
C SER A 274 23.67 -26.33 -17.57
N LEU A 275 23.41 -25.37 -18.44
CA LEU A 275 22.18 -24.57 -18.41
C LEU A 275 20.93 -25.47 -18.56
N ALA A 276 20.91 -26.34 -19.54
CA ALA A 276 19.81 -27.29 -19.79
C ALA A 276 19.54 -28.19 -18.58
N LYS A 277 20.60 -28.75 -17.97
CA LYS A 277 20.52 -29.57 -16.78
C LYS A 277 19.89 -28.84 -15.61
N ASN A 278 20.28 -27.59 -15.37
CA ASN A 278 19.77 -26.78 -14.28
C ASN A 278 18.32 -26.33 -14.55
N ILE A 279 17.97 -25.92 -15.76
CA ILE A 279 16.60 -25.62 -16.15
C ILE A 279 15.68 -26.82 -15.90
N LEU A 280 16.08 -28.02 -16.29
CA LEU A 280 15.32 -29.24 -16.05
C LEU A 280 15.14 -29.54 -14.55
N LYS A 281 16.17 -29.33 -13.73
CA LYS A 281 16.10 -29.49 -12.27
C LYS A 281 15.00 -28.59 -11.67
N TYR A 282 14.92 -27.33 -12.08
CA TYR A 282 13.95 -26.37 -11.54
C TYR A 282 12.57 -26.46 -12.21
N SER A 283 12.46 -26.91 -13.44
CA SER A 283 11.17 -27.12 -14.12
C SER A 283 10.38 -28.32 -13.58
N GLN A 284 11.07 -29.33 -13.04
CA GLN A 284 10.40 -30.49 -12.43
C GLN A 284 9.75 -30.17 -11.07
N THR A 285 10.15 -29.08 -10.41
CA THR A 285 9.52 -28.59 -9.18
C THR A 285 8.25 -27.75 -9.47
N TYR A 286 8.03 -27.36 -10.71
CA TYR A 286 6.86 -26.55 -11.13
C TYR A 286 5.83 -27.46 -11.83
N ARG A 287 5.27 -28.42 -11.10
CA ARG A 287 4.02 -29.07 -11.53
C ARG A 287 2.87 -28.26 -10.99
N ASP A 288 2.25 -27.47 -11.86
CA ASP A 288 0.96 -26.85 -11.60
C ASP A 288 -0.06 -27.98 -11.30
N PRO A 289 -0.72 -27.98 -10.13
CA PRO A 289 -1.73 -28.99 -9.81
C PRO A 289 -3.09 -28.72 -10.49
N SER A 290 -3.20 -27.69 -11.33
CA SER A 290 -4.43 -27.40 -12.05
C SER A 290 -4.61 -28.34 -13.24
N PRO A 291 -5.71 -29.13 -13.34
CA PRO A 291 -5.99 -29.89 -14.54
C PRO A 291 -6.30 -28.95 -15.71
N MET A 292 -5.60 -29.12 -16.82
CA MET A 292 -6.01 -28.52 -18.08
C MET A 292 -7.41 -29.05 -18.45
N ILE A 293 -8.38 -28.15 -18.50
CA ILE A 293 -9.70 -28.39 -19.10
C ILE A 293 -9.62 -28.04 -20.57
#